data_4337b6ca571632ad206547216e4dd7b0
#
_entry.id   4337b6ca571632ad206547216e4dd7b0
#
_cell.length_a   1.000
_cell.length_b   1.000
_cell.length_c   1.000
_cell.angle_alpha   90.00
_cell.angle_beta   90.00
_cell.angle_gamma   90.00
#
_symmetry.space_group_name_H-M   'P 1'
#
loop_
_entity.id
_entity.type
_entity.pdbx_description
1 polymer ?
#
loop_
_entity_poly.entity_id
_entity_poly.type
_entity_poly.pdbx_seq_one_letter_code
_entity_poly.pdbx_strand_id
1 'polypeptide(L)'
;VKDGIIGTGISVIFLIKWLRGRNPDNVKDLGSDMVRLQFGEEYYDIPLNTLRVLQSVPVRDALQKIIVDPLKQEGVEAFEVREKGRTILSVDRTEAVWFSKPELPDEVLVDVRLRGAFTILSLAFKEDNKWRLYDGANTISATIADEDFIRRVDASEASFSKGDVLICDVHLVQKRTDSGLKSEYTVEQVIEHIPGVRQIPLNFTP
;
A
#
# COMPACT_ATOMS: atom_id res chain seq x y z
N VAL A 1 11.08 0.78 -39.63
CA VAL A 1 11.35 1.07 -38.23
C VAL A 1 12.30 2.25 -38.20
N LYS A 2 11.84 3.44 -37.77
CA LYS A 2 12.68 4.63 -37.65
C LYS A 2 13.33 4.62 -36.27
N ASP A 3 14.64 4.47 -36.26
CA ASP A 3 15.49 4.64 -35.10
C ASP A 3 15.47 6.09 -34.63
N GLY A 4 14.50 6.45 -33.83
CA GLY A 4 14.51 7.66 -33.03
C GLY A 4 14.60 7.23 -31.57
N ILE A 5 15.50 7.80 -30.80
CA ILE A 5 15.60 7.61 -29.35
C ILE A 5 14.30 8.12 -28.73
N ILE A 6 13.29 7.25 -28.71
CA ILE A 6 12.06 7.49 -27.99
C ILE A 6 12.40 7.27 -26.52
N GLY A 7 12.27 8.30 -25.69
CA GLY A 7 12.56 8.18 -24.26
C GLY A 7 11.79 7.01 -23.63
N THR A 8 12.35 6.38 -22.62
CA THR A 8 11.81 5.18 -21.97
C THR A 8 10.32 5.31 -21.60
N GLY A 9 9.86 6.50 -21.20
CA GLY A 9 8.45 6.75 -20.88
C GLY A 9 7.51 6.60 -22.07
N ILE A 10 7.89 7.13 -23.25
CA ILE A 10 7.10 7.00 -24.49
C ILE A 10 7.09 5.55 -24.95
N SER A 11 8.22 4.84 -24.82
CA SER A 11 8.32 3.41 -25.16
C SER A 11 7.35 2.56 -24.34
N VAL A 12 7.15 2.87 -23.05
CA VAL A 12 6.19 2.16 -22.19
C VAL A 12 4.75 2.40 -22.65
N ILE A 13 4.39 3.63 -23.05
CA ILE A 13 3.04 3.94 -23.54
C ILE A 13 2.76 3.20 -24.87
N PHE A 14 3.73 3.17 -25.79
CA PHE A 14 3.60 2.38 -27.03
C PHE A 14 3.44 0.89 -26.72
N LEU A 15 4.20 0.38 -25.77
CA LEU A 15 4.09 -1.02 -25.35
C LEU A 15 2.70 -1.34 -24.80
N ILE A 16 2.14 -0.48 -23.93
CA ILE A 16 0.77 -0.67 -23.41
C ILE A 16 -0.26 -0.67 -24.55
N LYS A 17 -0.13 0.25 -25.50
CA LYS A 17 -1.01 0.27 -26.69
C LYS A 17 -0.89 -0.98 -27.54
N TRP A 18 0.32 -1.52 -27.70
CA TRP A 18 0.51 -2.76 -28.44
C TRP A 18 -0.09 -3.96 -27.68
N LEU A 19 0.10 -4.03 -26.35
CA LEU A 19 -0.45 -5.08 -25.50
C LEU A 19 -1.99 -5.07 -25.48
N ARG A 20 -2.64 -3.90 -25.55
CA ARG A 20 -4.10 -3.73 -25.49
C ARG A 20 -4.76 -4.44 -24.29
N GLY A 21 -4.11 -4.41 -23.13
CA GLY A 21 -4.56 -5.10 -21.92
C GLY A 21 -4.40 -6.61 -21.92
N ARG A 22 -3.78 -7.20 -22.96
CA ARG A 22 -3.51 -8.66 -23.06
C ARG A 22 -2.19 -8.98 -22.36
N ASN A 23 -2.10 -10.20 -21.84
CA ASN A 23 -0.83 -10.77 -21.37
C ASN A 23 -0.16 -11.53 -22.50
N PRO A 24 1.16 -11.37 -22.73
CA PRO A 24 1.88 -12.18 -23.73
C PRO A 24 1.84 -13.66 -23.37
N ASP A 25 1.71 -14.51 -24.40
CA ASP A 25 1.73 -15.96 -24.25
C ASP A 25 3.11 -16.46 -23.79
N ASN A 26 4.16 -15.74 -24.21
CA ASN A 26 5.54 -16.06 -23.88
C ASN A 26 6.39 -14.79 -23.78
N VAL A 27 7.35 -14.80 -22.86
CA VAL A 27 8.39 -13.78 -22.71
C VAL A 27 9.76 -14.45 -22.82
N LYS A 28 10.46 -14.21 -23.92
CA LYS A 28 11.76 -14.83 -24.20
C LYS A 28 12.89 -13.83 -24.03
N ASP A 29 13.88 -14.18 -23.24
CA ASP A 29 15.14 -13.44 -23.17
C ASP A 29 15.95 -13.64 -24.47
N LEU A 30 16.35 -12.53 -25.10
CA LEU A 30 17.15 -12.54 -26.33
C LEU A 30 18.64 -12.27 -26.05
N GLY A 31 19.00 -12.00 -24.77
CA GLY A 31 20.32 -11.48 -24.42
C GLY A 31 20.47 -9.99 -24.73
N SER A 32 21.62 -9.42 -24.36
CA SER A 32 21.94 -7.99 -24.58
C SER A 32 20.85 -7.02 -24.08
N ASP A 33 20.25 -7.32 -22.94
CA ASP A 33 19.18 -6.53 -22.32
C ASP A 33 17.91 -6.39 -23.19
N MET A 34 17.66 -7.33 -24.11
CA MET A 34 16.46 -7.38 -24.94
C MET A 34 15.57 -8.56 -24.59
N VAL A 35 14.26 -8.35 -24.65
CA VAL A 35 13.26 -9.39 -24.46
C VAL A 35 12.23 -9.37 -25.58
N ARG A 36 11.74 -10.55 -25.96
CA ARG A 36 10.65 -10.73 -26.91
C ARG A 36 9.37 -11.05 -26.19
N LEU A 37 8.34 -10.26 -26.46
CA LEU A 37 6.97 -10.53 -26.05
C LEU A 37 6.24 -11.17 -27.24
N GLN A 38 5.56 -12.29 -27.03
CA GLN A 38 4.93 -13.06 -28.11
C GLN A 38 3.43 -13.28 -27.84
N PHE A 39 2.63 -13.13 -28.90
CA PHE A 39 1.21 -13.49 -28.99
C PHE A 39 0.97 -14.33 -30.26
N GLY A 40 0.82 -15.63 -30.11
CA GLY A 40 0.73 -16.51 -31.26
C GLY A 40 1.94 -16.32 -32.20
N GLU A 41 1.70 -15.84 -33.40
CA GLU A 41 2.76 -15.55 -34.40
C GLU A 41 3.30 -14.10 -34.30
N GLU A 42 2.57 -13.20 -33.67
CA GLU A 42 3.02 -11.81 -33.48
C GLU A 42 4.05 -11.71 -32.35
N TYR A 43 5.04 -10.89 -32.55
CA TYR A 43 6.02 -10.59 -31.49
C TYR A 43 6.49 -9.14 -31.50
N TYR A 44 6.98 -8.69 -30.34
CA TYR A 44 7.56 -7.37 -30.18
C TYR A 44 8.81 -7.46 -29.30
N ASP A 45 9.95 -7.03 -29.88
CA ASP A 45 11.23 -7.02 -29.17
C ASP A 45 11.43 -5.65 -28.51
N ILE A 46 11.69 -5.67 -27.20
CA ILE A 46 11.83 -4.47 -26.39
C ILE A 46 13.04 -4.55 -25.48
N PRO A 47 13.61 -3.41 -25.05
CA PRO A 47 14.59 -3.40 -23.99
C PRO A 47 14.00 -3.97 -22.69
N LEU A 48 14.74 -4.82 -21.99
CA LEU A 48 14.35 -5.38 -20.70
C LEU A 48 13.95 -4.29 -19.69
N ASN A 49 14.65 -3.15 -19.73
CA ASN A 49 14.32 -2.01 -18.89
C ASN A 49 12.90 -1.46 -19.16
N THR A 50 12.45 -1.44 -20.41
CA THR A 50 11.07 -1.00 -20.76
C THR A 50 10.04 -1.94 -20.11
N LEU A 51 10.29 -3.25 -20.14
CA LEU A 51 9.43 -4.22 -19.45
C LEU A 51 9.40 -4.01 -17.93
N ARG A 52 10.58 -3.82 -17.32
CA ARG A 52 10.69 -3.53 -15.87
C ARG A 52 9.94 -2.26 -15.47
N VAL A 53 10.03 -1.21 -16.29
CA VAL A 53 9.28 0.04 -16.05
C VAL A 53 7.78 -0.18 -16.18
N LEU A 54 7.32 -0.95 -17.17
CA LEU A 54 5.91 -1.31 -17.32
C LEU A 54 5.37 -2.08 -16.09
N GLN A 55 6.18 -2.96 -15.51
CA GLN A 55 5.83 -3.78 -14.34
C GLN A 55 5.91 -2.99 -13.02
N SER A 56 6.45 -1.79 -13.03
CA SER A 56 6.60 -0.96 -11.83
C SER A 56 5.24 -0.41 -11.38
N VAL A 57 4.79 -0.77 -10.18
CA VAL A 57 3.54 -0.29 -9.58
C VAL A 57 3.49 1.24 -9.51
N PRO A 58 4.53 1.97 -9.03
CA PRO A 58 4.55 3.42 -9.06
C PRO A 58 4.38 4.04 -10.45
N VAL A 59 4.96 3.42 -11.49
CA VAL A 59 4.81 3.88 -12.88
C VAL A 59 3.38 3.66 -13.38
N ARG A 60 2.76 2.51 -13.09
CA ARG A 60 1.37 2.24 -13.43
C ARG A 60 0.42 3.20 -12.73
N ASP A 61 0.66 3.51 -11.46
CA ASP A 61 -0.10 4.51 -10.70
C ASP A 61 0.04 5.93 -11.31
N ALA A 62 1.24 6.33 -11.72
CA ALA A 62 1.47 7.59 -12.39
C ALA A 62 0.75 7.66 -13.75
N LEU A 63 0.82 6.60 -14.56
CA LEU A 63 0.11 6.52 -15.84
C LEU A 63 -1.40 6.61 -15.67
N GLN A 64 -1.97 5.97 -14.65
CA GLN A 64 -3.37 6.12 -14.33
C GLN A 64 -3.74 7.56 -14.03
N LYS A 65 -2.98 8.25 -13.18
CA LYS A 65 -3.24 9.65 -12.80
C LYS A 65 -3.11 10.64 -13.95
N ILE A 66 -2.16 10.43 -14.87
CA ILE A 66 -1.91 11.38 -15.96
C ILE A 66 -2.68 11.07 -17.25
N ILE A 67 -3.12 9.83 -17.47
CA ILE A 67 -3.83 9.40 -18.68
C ILE A 67 -5.28 9.05 -18.36
N VAL A 68 -5.49 8.07 -17.46
CA VAL A 68 -6.82 7.49 -17.25
C VAL A 68 -7.76 8.45 -16.53
N ASP A 69 -7.31 9.03 -15.43
CA ASP A 69 -8.18 9.87 -14.60
C ASP A 69 -8.62 11.16 -15.30
N PRO A 70 -7.78 11.89 -16.08
CA PRO A 70 -8.25 13.00 -16.89
C PRO A 70 -9.25 12.58 -17.98
N LEU A 71 -9.04 11.43 -18.64
CA LEU A 71 -9.93 10.93 -19.70
C LEU A 71 -11.31 10.49 -19.20
N LYS A 72 -11.50 10.30 -17.89
CA LYS A 72 -12.82 10.09 -17.28
C LYS A 72 -13.64 11.37 -17.16
N GLN A 73 -12.99 12.55 -17.23
CA GLN A 73 -13.68 13.83 -17.09
C GLN A 73 -14.44 14.19 -18.36
N GLU A 74 -15.56 14.89 -18.21
CA GLU A 74 -16.33 15.41 -19.33
C GLU A 74 -15.51 16.46 -20.09
N GLY A 75 -15.57 16.42 -21.43
CA GLY A 75 -14.86 17.36 -22.30
C GLY A 75 -13.40 17.00 -22.60
N VAL A 76 -12.81 15.97 -21.95
CA VAL A 76 -11.47 15.48 -22.27
C VAL A 76 -11.58 14.26 -23.18
N GLU A 77 -11.11 14.36 -24.42
CA GLU A 77 -11.27 13.30 -25.44
C GLU A 77 -10.02 12.44 -25.62
N ALA A 78 -8.84 13.05 -25.52
CA ALA A 78 -7.57 12.34 -25.74
C ALA A 78 -6.44 12.90 -24.87
N PHE A 79 -5.50 12.03 -24.52
CA PHE A 79 -4.19 12.38 -24.04
C PHE A 79 -3.21 12.33 -25.21
N GLU A 80 -2.46 13.42 -25.43
CA GLU A 80 -1.52 13.50 -26.54
C GLU A 80 -0.11 13.88 -26.08
N VAL A 81 0.87 13.23 -26.69
CA VAL A 81 2.28 13.65 -26.61
C VAL A 81 2.65 14.27 -27.95
N ARG A 82 3.14 15.51 -27.90
CA ARG A 82 3.52 16.27 -29.12
C ARG A 82 4.99 16.59 -29.08
N GLU A 83 5.64 16.47 -30.25
CA GLU A 83 7.01 16.90 -30.48
C GLU A 83 7.03 17.83 -31.67
N LYS A 84 7.64 19.03 -31.51
CA LYS A 84 7.75 20.05 -32.57
C LYS A 84 6.40 20.31 -33.28
N GLY A 85 5.28 20.34 -32.51
CA GLY A 85 3.95 20.58 -33.01
C GLY A 85 3.27 19.39 -33.69
N ARG A 86 3.90 18.23 -33.77
CA ARG A 86 3.32 16.99 -34.30
C ARG A 86 2.94 16.05 -33.17
N THR A 87 1.73 15.48 -33.24
CA THR A 87 1.32 14.42 -32.30
C THR A 87 2.10 13.15 -32.65
N ILE A 88 2.92 12.68 -31.70
CA ILE A 88 3.70 11.46 -31.81
C ILE A 88 3.00 10.28 -31.15
N LEU A 89 2.09 10.56 -30.21
CA LEU A 89 1.31 9.58 -29.48
C LEU A 89 -0.03 10.19 -29.10
N SER A 90 -1.11 9.41 -29.24
CA SER A 90 -2.43 9.74 -28.73
C SER A 90 -3.03 8.53 -28.03
N VAL A 91 -3.75 8.76 -26.94
CA VAL A 91 -4.55 7.77 -26.22
C VAL A 91 -5.94 8.34 -26.06
N ASP A 92 -6.94 7.67 -26.59
CA ASP A 92 -8.34 8.07 -26.44
C ASP A 92 -9.02 7.39 -25.25
N ARG A 93 -10.30 7.73 -25.01
CA ARG A 93 -11.10 7.17 -23.91
C ARG A 93 -11.25 5.65 -23.99
N THR A 94 -11.32 5.07 -25.19
CA THR A 94 -11.48 3.63 -25.36
C THR A 94 -10.19 2.86 -25.03
N GLU A 95 -9.06 3.49 -25.27
CA GLU A 95 -7.74 2.96 -24.97
C GLU A 95 -7.32 3.17 -23.51
N ALA A 96 -7.94 4.13 -22.81
CA ALA A 96 -7.60 4.50 -21.43
C ALA A 96 -7.60 3.30 -20.48
N VAL A 97 -8.51 2.34 -20.67
CA VAL A 97 -8.60 1.13 -19.85
C VAL A 97 -7.31 0.32 -19.82
N TRP A 98 -6.52 0.33 -20.90
CA TRP A 98 -5.23 -0.40 -20.97
C TRP A 98 -4.16 0.20 -20.06
N PHE A 99 -4.32 1.47 -19.72
CA PHE A 99 -3.40 2.22 -18.87
C PHE A 99 -3.78 2.16 -17.39
N SER A 100 -4.94 1.58 -17.08
CA SER A 100 -5.36 1.39 -15.68
C SER A 100 -4.33 0.55 -14.93
N LYS A 101 -4.09 0.95 -13.68
CA LYS A 101 -3.25 0.17 -12.79
C LYS A 101 -3.96 -1.17 -12.49
N PRO A 102 -3.31 -2.30 -12.68
CA PRO A 102 -3.88 -3.58 -12.28
C PRO A 102 -4.04 -3.61 -10.75
N GLU A 103 -5.17 -4.14 -10.29
CA GLU A 103 -5.36 -4.44 -8.87
C GLU A 103 -4.50 -5.64 -8.50
N LEU A 104 -3.59 -5.44 -7.56
CA LEU A 104 -2.79 -6.51 -7.00
C LEU A 104 -3.42 -6.93 -5.67
N PRO A 105 -3.63 -8.22 -5.43
CA PRO A 105 -4.09 -8.68 -4.13
C PRO A 105 -3.03 -8.37 -3.06
N ASP A 106 -3.50 -7.98 -1.88
CA ASP A 106 -2.61 -7.84 -0.72
C ASP A 106 -1.98 -9.21 -0.39
N GLU A 107 -0.67 -9.22 -0.22
CA GLU A 107 0.08 -10.41 0.18
C GLU A 107 0.34 -10.36 1.69
N VAL A 108 -0.20 -11.32 2.43
CA VAL A 108 0.07 -11.46 3.87
C VAL A 108 1.48 -11.99 4.05
N LEU A 109 2.35 -11.20 4.68
CA LEU A 109 3.75 -11.54 4.95
C LEU A 109 3.94 -12.08 6.37
N VAL A 110 3.18 -11.53 7.32
CA VAL A 110 3.21 -11.90 8.73
C VAL A 110 1.78 -11.98 9.25
N ASP A 111 1.47 -13.05 9.96
CA ASP A 111 0.21 -13.25 10.68
C ASP A 111 0.54 -14.00 11.97
N VAL A 112 0.68 -13.24 13.07
CA VAL A 112 1.15 -13.79 14.34
C VAL A 112 0.38 -13.20 15.52
N ARG A 113 0.23 -14.01 16.56
CA ARG A 113 -0.22 -13.58 17.87
C ARG A 113 0.95 -13.53 18.83
N LEU A 114 1.06 -12.42 19.53
CA LEU A 114 2.13 -12.18 20.48
C LEU A 114 1.58 -11.56 21.76
N ARG A 115 2.22 -11.85 22.86
CA ARG A 115 1.99 -11.16 24.14
C ARG A 115 3.08 -10.15 24.37
N GLY A 116 2.72 -8.93 24.73
CA GLY A 116 3.66 -7.86 24.96
C GLY A 116 3.15 -6.81 25.93
N ALA A 117 4.07 -5.96 26.38
CA ALA A 117 3.79 -4.77 27.20
C ALA A 117 3.79 -3.53 26.32
N PHE A 118 2.72 -2.75 26.39
CA PHE A 118 2.51 -1.57 25.55
C PHE A 118 2.21 -0.36 26.42
N THR A 119 3.00 0.70 26.27
CA THR A 119 2.74 1.96 26.96
C THR A 119 1.67 2.78 26.23
N ILE A 120 0.69 3.27 26.96
CA ILE A 120 -0.38 4.10 26.41
C ILE A 120 0.18 5.51 26.09
N LEU A 121 0.11 5.91 24.81
CA LEU A 121 0.47 7.27 24.39
C LEU A 121 -0.76 8.16 24.21
N SER A 122 -1.83 7.64 23.63
CA SER A 122 -3.13 8.30 23.53
C SER A 122 -4.26 7.31 23.37
N LEU A 123 -5.41 7.68 23.90
CA LEU A 123 -6.66 6.93 23.86
C LEU A 123 -7.59 7.52 22.81
N ALA A 124 -8.35 6.69 22.12
CA ALA A 124 -9.45 7.12 21.26
C ALA A 124 -10.71 6.38 21.67
N PHE A 125 -11.71 7.13 22.10
CA PHE A 125 -13.05 6.61 22.49
C PHE A 125 -14.05 6.83 21.35
N LYS A 126 -13.66 6.51 20.11
CA LYS A 126 -14.50 6.58 18.91
C LYS A 126 -14.77 5.19 18.39
N GLU A 127 -15.71 5.07 17.46
CA GLU A 127 -16.15 3.81 16.85
C GLU A 127 -15.02 2.93 16.28
N ASP A 128 -13.87 3.52 15.92
CA ASP A 128 -12.72 2.76 15.40
C ASP A 128 -11.76 2.26 16.49
N ASN A 129 -11.94 2.66 17.75
CA ASN A 129 -11.17 2.23 18.95
C ASN A 129 -9.65 2.11 18.71
N LYS A 130 -9.07 2.99 17.89
CA LYS A 130 -7.64 2.96 17.60
C LYS A 130 -6.86 3.75 18.63
N TRP A 131 -6.12 3.03 19.45
CA TRP A 131 -5.24 3.58 20.45
C TRP A 131 -3.82 3.71 19.94
N ARG A 132 -3.11 4.74 20.36
CA ARG A 132 -1.67 4.86 20.09
C ARG A 132 -0.91 4.27 21.27
N LEU A 133 -0.18 3.23 20.98
CA LEU A 133 0.61 2.47 21.93
C LEU A 133 2.10 2.52 21.55
N TYR A 134 2.97 2.34 22.52
CA TYR A 134 4.41 2.22 22.32
C TYR A 134 4.85 0.81 22.74
N ASP A 135 5.49 0.07 21.85
CA ASP A 135 5.90 -1.33 22.05
C ASP A 135 7.29 -1.49 22.62
N GLY A 136 7.94 -0.38 22.99
CA GLY A 136 9.33 -0.34 23.43
C GLY A 136 10.32 0.08 22.34
N ALA A 137 9.93 0.01 21.08
CA ALA A 137 10.74 0.42 19.92
C ALA A 137 10.01 1.46 19.06
N ASN A 138 8.72 1.25 18.78
CA ASN A 138 7.94 2.07 17.85
C ASN A 138 6.60 2.48 18.45
N THR A 139 6.05 3.57 17.90
CA THR A 139 4.65 3.94 18.11
C THR A 139 3.78 3.18 17.11
N ILE A 140 2.84 2.40 17.63
CA ILE A 140 1.87 1.66 16.83
C ILE A 140 0.46 2.21 17.03
N SER A 141 -0.39 2.02 16.04
CA SER A 141 -1.83 2.27 16.12
C SER A 141 -2.53 0.93 16.19
N ALA A 142 -3.16 0.62 17.31
CA ALA A 142 -3.80 -0.67 17.57
C ALA A 142 -5.30 -0.50 17.78
N THR A 143 -6.09 -1.39 17.18
CA THR A 143 -7.53 -1.52 17.44
C THR A 143 -7.70 -2.37 18.69
N ILE A 144 -8.56 -1.93 19.63
CA ILE A 144 -8.89 -2.72 20.81
C ILE A 144 -10.15 -3.53 20.51
N ALA A 145 -9.99 -4.85 20.42
CA ALA A 145 -11.09 -5.80 20.17
C ALA A 145 -11.59 -6.51 21.43
N ASP A 146 -10.95 -6.29 22.58
CA ASP A 146 -11.40 -6.80 23.88
C ASP A 146 -12.67 -6.05 24.35
N GLU A 147 -13.84 -6.62 24.05
CA GLU A 147 -15.12 -6.01 24.39
C GLU A 147 -15.34 -5.87 25.90
N ASP A 148 -14.84 -6.81 26.70
CA ASP A 148 -14.94 -6.77 28.16
C ASP A 148 -14.09 -5.62 28.73
N PHE A 149 -12.92 -5.41 28.16
CA PHE A 149 -12.08 -4.30 28.52
C PHE A 149 -12.74 -2.97 28.13
N ILE A 150 -13.27 -2.84 26.92
CA ILE A 150 -13.96 -1.61 26.47
C ILE A 150 -15.17 -1.31 27.36
N ARG A 151 -15.99 -2.32 27.71
CA ARG A 151 -17.13 -2.11 28.62
C ARG A 151 -16.71 -1.55 29.98
N ARG A 152 -15.61 -2.05 30.56
CA ARG A 152 -15.08 -1.52 31.85
C ARG A 152 -14.59 -0.09 31.71
N VAL A 153 -14.00 0.26 30.56
CA VAL A 153 -13.58 1.63 30.24
C VAL A 153 -14.80 2.56 30.17
N ASP A 154 -15.83 2.18 29.43
CA ASP A 154 -17.05 2.95 29.21
C ASP A 154 -17.86 3.11 30.51
N ALA A 155 -17.88 2.10 31.36
CA ALA A 155 -18.50 2.14 32.69
C ALA A 155 -17.69 2.97 33.70
N SER A 156 -16.54 3.53 33.31
CA SER A 156 -15.61 4.25 34.22
C SER A 156 -15.11 3.38 35.39
N GLU A 157 -15.17 2.04 35.24
CA GLU A 157 -14.63 1.09 36.23
C GLU A 157 -13.11 0.99 36.19
N ALA A 158 -12.53 1.43 35.08
CA ALA A 158 -11.08 1.50 34.89
C ALA A 158 -10.69 2.89 34.37
N SER A 159 -9.72 3.51 35.03
CA SER A 159 -9.14 4.78 34.59
C SER A 159 -7.76 4.53 34.02
N PHE A 160 -7.49 5.13 32.87
CA PHE A 160 -6.21 5.02 32.17
C PHE A 160 -5.59 6.38 31.99
N SER A 161 -4.28 6.43 32.10
CA SER A 161 -3.50 7.65 31.93
C SER A 161 -2.43 7.43 30.87
N LYS A 162 -2.03 8.51 30.24
CA LYS A 162 -0.84 8.49 29.40
C LYS A 162 0.38 8.02 30.22
N GLY A 163 1.09 7.03 29.73
CA GLY A 163 2.23 6.42 30.40
C GLY A 163 1.91 5.13 31.14
N ASP A 164 0.64 4.78 31.30
CA ASP A 164 0.26 3.46 31.81
C ASP A 164 0.68 2.35 30.82
N VAL A 165 0.92 1.16 31.35
CA VAL A 165 1.32 0.01 30.56
C VAL A 165 0.20 -1.02 30.56
N LEU A 166 -0.13 -1.53 29.37
CA LEU A 166 -1.03 -2.66 29.19
C LEU A 166 -0.23 -3.89 28.78
N ILE A 167 -0.44 -4.99 29.46
CA ILE A 167 0.02 -6.31 29.00
C ILE A 167 -1.12 -6.91 28.18
N CYS A 168 -0.86 -7.15 26.90
CA CYS A 168 -1.89 -7.55 25.94
C CYS A 168 -1.48 -8.76 25.13
N ASP A 169 -2.49 -9.55 24.74
CA ASP A 169 -2.42 -10.44 23.60
C ASP A 169 -2.78 -9.65 22.35
N VAL A 170 -1.88 -9.61 21.38
CA VAL A 170 -2.00 -8.78 20.19
C VAL A 170 -1.85 -9.64 18.94
N HIS A 171 -2.78 -9.50 18.03
CA HIS A 171 -2.71 -10.05 16.68
C HIS A 171 -2.04 -9.02 15.75
N LEU A 172 -0.90 -9.36 15.20
CA LEU A 172 -0.17 -8.57 14.22
C LEU A 172 -0.33 -9.20 12.83
N VAL A 173 -0.89 -8.45 11.90
CA VAL A 173 -0.94 -8.79 10.49
C VAL A 173 -0.14 -7.76 9.70
N GLN A 174 0.89 -8.23 8.96
CA GLN A 174 1.63 -7.39 8.03
C GLN A 174 1.34 -7.83 6.60
N LYS A 175 0.96 -6.87 5.76
CA LYS A 175 0.61 -7.09 4.36
C LYS A 175 1.51 -6.25 3.46
N ARG A 176 1.94 -6.84 2.36
CA ARG A 176 2.46 -6.09 1.22
C ARG A 176 1.26 -5.61 0.40
N THR A 177 1.10 -4.31 0.29
CA THR A 177 0.08 -3.65 -0.52
C THR A 177 0.73 -2.90 -1.67
N ASP A 178 -0.06 -2.36 -2.57
CA ASP A 178 0.42 -1.49 -3.66
C ASP A 178 1.22 -0.29 -3.18
N SER A 179 0.85 0.25 -2.00
CA SER A 179 1.50 1.42 -1.39
C SER A 179 2.70 1.08 -0.50
N GLY A 180 3.01 -0.21 -0.33
CA GLY A 180 4.12 -0.70 0.49
C GLY A 180 3.67 -1.61 1.62
N LEU A 181 4.49 -1.71 2.65
CA LEU A 181 4.21 -2.55 3.82
C LEU A 181 3.19 -1.87 4.74
N LYS A 182 2.09 -2.57 5.03
CA LYS A 182 1.05 -2.14 5.99
C LYS A 182 1.02 -3.11 7.16
N SER A 183 1.07 -2.55 8.39
CA SER A 183 0.95 -3.33 9.62
C SER A 183 -0.35 -2.98 10.33
N GLU A 184 -1.11 -3.99 10.71
CA GLU A 184 -2.36 -3.90 11.45
C GLU A 184 -2.17 -4.60 12.79
N TYR A 185 -2.45 -3.89 13.89
CA TYR A 185 -2.35 -4.38 15.26
C TYR A 185 -3.75 -4.43 15.85
N THR A 186 -4.14 -5.59 16.36
CA THR A 186 -5.41 -5.78 17.07
C THR A 186 -5.11 -6.34 18.45
N VAL A 187 -5.46 -5.60 19.50
CA VAL A 187 -5.43 -6.09 20.88
C VAL A 187 -6.65 -7.00 21.06
N GLU A 188 -6.40 -8.30 21.09
CA GLU A 188 -7.46 -9.31 21.27
C GLU A 188 -7.87 -9.44 22.73
N GLN A 189 -6.92 -9.25 23.66
CA GLN A 189 -7.18 -9.31 25.10
C GLN A 189 -6.22 -8.44 25.88
N VAL A 190 -6.72 -7.68 26.85
CA VAL A 190 -5.94 -6.97 27.86
C VAL A 190 -5.83 -7.85 29.11
N ILE A 191 -4.62 -8.33 29.37
CA ILE A 191 -4.35 -9.26 30.49
C ILE A 191 -4.19 -8.48 31.80
N GLU A 192 -3.42 -7.38 31.77
CA GLU A 192 -3.07 -6.59 32.93
C GLU A 192 -2.92 -5.12 32.58
N HIS A 193 -3.32 -4.25 33.49
CA HIS A 193 -3.08 -2.81 33.47
C HIS A 193 -2.13 -2.43 34.59
N ILE A 194 -1.03 -1.80 34.26
CA ILE A 194 -0.01 -1.33 35.20
C ILE A 194 0.05 0.19 35.16
N PRO A 195 -0.30 0.90 36.27
CA PRO A 195 -0.18 2.35 36.32
C PRO A 195 1.26 2.84 36.05
N GLY A 196 1.41 3.86 35.21
CA GLY A 196 2.72 4.38 34.79
C GLY A 196 3.51 5.08 35.90
N VAL A 197 2.85 5.51 36.96
CA VAL A 197 3.49 6.20 38.09
C VAL A 197 3.54 5.26 39.29
N ARG A 198 4.74 4.85 39.69
CA ARG A 198 4.92 4.17 40.97
C ARG A 198 4.73 5.16 42.10
N GLN A 199 3.74 4.92 42.96
CA GLN A 199 3.60 5.67 44.22
C GLN A 199 4.48 4.97 45.27
N ILE A 200 5.26 5.82 45.99
CA ILE A 200 5.99 5.35 47.17
C ILE A 200 4.96 5.30 48.32
N PRO A 201 4.75 4.12 48.94
CA PRO A 201 3.85 4.03 50.05
C PRO A 201 4.37 4.91 51.21
N LEU A 202 3.53 5.83 51.68
CA LEU A 202 3.84 6.62 52.86
C LEU A 202 3.61 5.70 54.08
N ASN A 203 4.71 5.23 54.67
CA ASN A 203 4.63 4.51 55.94
C ASN A 203 4.45 5.55 57.07
N PHE A 204 3.22 5.79 57.46
CA PHE A 204 2.95 6.46 58.71
C PHE A 204 3.13 5.45 59.85
N THR A 205 4.31 5.48 60.50
CA THR A 205 4.48 4.80 61.77
C THR A 205 3.80 5.67 62.84
N PRO A 206 2.85 5.16 63.63
CA PRO A 206 2.18 5.91 64.70
C PRO A 206 3.15 6.24 65.81
#